data_02ed57a4a6a5b489ee7c598756de3d25
#
_entry.id   02ed57a4a6a5b489ee7c598756de3d25
#
_cell.length_a   1.000
_cell.length_b   1.000
_cell.length_c   1.000
_cell.angle_alpha   90.00
_cell.angle_beta   90.00
_cell.angle_gamma   90.00
#
_symmetry.space_group_name_H-M   'P 1'
#
loop_
_entity.id
_entity.type
_entity.pdbx_description
1 polymer ?
#
loop_
_entity_poly.entity_id
_entity_poly.type
_entity_poly.pdbx_seq_one_letter_code
_entity_poly.pdbx_strand_id
1 'polypeptide(L)'
;VEATGVPLCLDISHSKLSATFLGIPFSEMVEKLAPHTIHLHLVDATGVDGEGPQIGEGDVDWPVLCEQLDRLAPGVSFIPEIWQGHINNGEGFWTALDRLEQWL
;
A
#
# COMPACT_ATOMS: atom_id res chain seq x y z
N VAL A 1 -14.28 -9.31 -6.79
CA VAL A 1 -14.34 -7.93 -7.28
C VAL A 1 -14.73 -7.89 -8.73
N GLU A 2 -13.99 -8.55 -9.61
CA GLU A 2 -14.32 -8.57 -11.05
C GLU A 2 -15.71 -9.14 -11.29
N ALA A 3 -16.05 -10.21 -10.59
CA ALA A 3 -17.34 -10.89 -10.77
C ALA A 3 -18.53 -10.07 -10.28
N THR A 4 -18.33 -9.17 -9.31
CA THR A 4 -19.40 -8.37 -8.72
C THR A 4 -19.40 -6.93 -9.20
N GLY A 5 -18.31 -6.45 -9.79
CA GLY A 5 -18.14 -5.05 -10.17
C GLY A 5 -18.03 -4.09 -9.00
N VAL A 6 -17.81 -4.59 -7.78
CA VAL A 6 -17.69 -3.75 -6.59
C VAL A 6 -16.29 -3.12 -6.54
N PRO A 7 -16.19 -1.78 -6.39
CA PRO A 7 -14.88 -1.14 -6.24
C PRO A 7 -14.25 -1.47 -4.88
N LEU A 8 -12.92 -1.43 -4.81
CA LEU A 8 -12.20 -1.78 -3.60
C LEU A 8 -11.41 -0.63 -2.99
N CYS A 9 -11.20 -0.75 -1.67
CA CYS A 9 -10.16 -0.05 -0.95
C CYS A 9 -9.00 -1.04 -0.79
N LEU A 10 -7.84 -0.72 -1.38
CA LEU A 10 -6.67 -1.60 -1.34
C LEU A 10 -5.76 -1.19 -0.19
N ASP A 11 -5.62 -2.07 0.79
CA ASP A 11 -4.70 -1.88 1.91
C ASP A 11 -3.38 -2.57 1.57
N ILE A 12 -2.32 -1.78 1.40
CA ILE A 12 -1.03 -2.29 0.93
C ILE A 12 -0.40 -3.20 1.98
N SER A 13 -0.47 -2.85 3.26
CA SER A 13 0.11 -3.67 4.32
C SER A 13 -0.55 -5.05 4.36
N HIS A 14 -1.87 -5.09 4.47
CA HIS A 14 -2.60 -6.36 4.53
C HIS A 14 -2.45 -7.18 3.26
N SER A 15 -2.43 -6.54 2.09
CA SER A 15 -2.22 -7.24 0.82
C SER A 15 -0.83 -7.85 0.74
N LYS A 16 0.20 -7.14 1.20
CA LYS A 16 1.57 -7.64 1.23
C LYS A 16 1.71 -8.82 2.17
N LEU A 17 1.12 -8.72 3.38
CA LEU A 17 1.12 -9.82 4.35
C LEU A 17 0.43 -11.06 3.78
N SER A 18 -0.71 -10.89 3.13
CA SER A 18 -1.44 -11.99 2.51
C SER A 18 -0.65 -12.64 1.39
N ALA A 19 -0.02 -11.84 0.51
CA ALA A 19 0.79 -12.36 -0.58
C ALA A 19 1.96 -13.19 -0.05
N THR A 20 2.63 -12.72 0.99
CA THR A 20 3.75 -13.41 1.61
C THR A 20 3.28 -14.74 2.21
N PHE A 21 2.18 -14.72 2.94
CA PHE A 21 1.61 -15.92 3.56
C PHE A 21 1.22 -16.97 2.51
N LEU A 22 0.62 -16.52 1.40
CA LEU A 22 0.14 -17.42 0.34
C LEU A 22 1.25 -17.82 -0.64
N GLY A 23 2.43 -17.22 -0.55
CA GLY A 23 3.51 -17.49 -1.48
C GLY A 23 3.30 -16.92 -2.87
N ILE A 24 2.48 -15.87 -3.00
CA ILE A 24 2.17 -15.19 -4.26
C ILE A 24 3.06 -13.96 -4.39
N PRO A 25 3.64 -13.68 -5.58
CA PRO A 25 4.36 -12.42 -5.77
C PRO A 25 3.43 -11.24 -5.56
N PHE A 26 3.85 -10.28 -4.73
CA PHE A 26 3.03 -9.12 -4.40
C PHE A 26 2.71 -8.29 -5.64
N SER A 27 3.68 -8.10 -6.54
CA SER A 27 3.47 -7.35 -7.78
C SER A 27 2.35 -7.95 -8.63
N GLU A 28 2.21 -9.28 -8.64
CA GLU A 28 1.14 -9.96 -9.37
C GLU A 28 -0.23 -9.69 -8.74
N MET A 29 -0.29 -9.67 -7.41
CA MET A 29 -1.53 -9.32 -6.69
C MET A 29 -1.94 -7.87 -6.99
N VAL A 30 -0.99 -6.94 -7.01
CA VAL A 30 -1.25 -5.53 -7.33
C VAL A 30 -1.77 -5.38 -8.76
N GLU A 31 -1.20 -6.10 -9.73
CA GLU A 31 -1.65 -6.05 -11.12
C GLU A 31 -3.12 -6.43 -11.25
N LYS A 32 -3.60 -7.36 -10.43
CA LYS A 32 -4.99 -7.81 -10.47
C LYS A 32 -5.95 -6.89 -9.73
N LEU A 33 -5.52 -6.32 -8.61
CA LEU A 33 -6.41 -5.56 -7.72
C LEU A 33 -6.44 -4.06 -7.99
N ALA A 34 -5.32 -3.48 -8.42
CA ALA A 34 -5.22 -2.03 -8.61
C ALA A 34 -6.23 -1.46 -9.60
N PRO A 35 -6.54 -2.12 -10.74
CA PRO A 35 -7.53 -1.57 -11.67
C PRO A 35 -8.94 -1.41 -11.10
N HIS A 36 -9.25 -2.10 -10.00
CA HIS A 36 -10.56 -2.04 -9.35
C HIS A 36 -10.58 -1.16 -8.10
N THR A 37 -9.46 -0.50 -7.80
CA THR A 37 -9.25 0.24 -6.57
C THR A 37 -9.70 1.69 -6.73
N ILE A 38 -10.44 2.18 -5.72
CA ILE A 38 -10.88 3.58 -5.67
C ILE A 38 -10.22 4.36 -4.54
N HIS A 39 -9.57 3.68 -3.61
CA HIS A 39 -8.88 4.30 -2.47
C HIS A 39 -7.77 3.38 -1.98
N LEU A 40 -6.69 3.96 -1.50
CA LEU A 40 -5.51 3.23 -1.03
C LEU A 40 -5.19 3.55 0.41
N HIS A 41 -4.84 2.52 1.18
CA HIS A 41 -4.20 2.68 2.47
C HIS A 41 -2.72 2.33 2.30
N LEU A 42 -1.85 3.31 2.42
CA LEU A 42 -0.42 3.14 2.16
C LEU A 42 0.35 2.99 3.46
N VAL A 43 0.89 1.82 3.68
CA VAL A 43 1.70 1.48 4.85
C VAL A 43 2.53 0.26 4.49
N ASP A 44 3.71 0.14 5.08
CA ASP A 44 4.59 -0.99 4.80
C ASP A 44 4.18 -2.25 5.59
N ALA A 45 4.88 -3.34 5.37
CA ALA A 45 4.62 -4.62 6.02
C ALA A 45 5.91 -5.42 6.12
N THR A 46 6.01 -6.27 7.14
CA THR A 46 7.16 -7.18 7.30
C THR A 46 6.66 -8.60 7.53
N GLY A 47 7.25 -9.58 6.83
CA GLY A 47 6.91 -10.98 7.01
C GLY A 47 5.45 -11.29 6.70
N VAL A 48 4.80 -12.06 7.58
CA VAL A 48 3.41 -12.50 7.42
C VAL A 48 2.45 -11.83 8.41
N ASP A 49 2.95 -11.15 9.43
CA ASP A 49 2.14 -10.56 10.50
C ASP A 49 2.60 -9.16 10.96
N GLY A 50 3.61 -8.59 10.34
CA GLY A 50 4.14 -7.28 10.71
C GLY A 50 3.44 -6.14 9.98
N GLU A 51 2.26 -5.73 10.42
CA GLU A 51 1.54 -4.60 9.83
C GLU A 51 1.91 -3.28 10.50
N GLY A 52 1.83 -2.20 9.74
CA GLY A 52 1.95 -0.84 10.27
C GLY A 52 3.32 -0.18 10.27
N PRO A 53 4.40 -0.79 9.74
CA PRO A 53 5.70 -0.10 9.70
C PRO A 53 5.66 1.14 8.83
N GLN A 54 6.57 2.06 9.11
CA GLN A 54 6.74 3.26 8.28
C GLN A 54 7.11 2.89 6.84
N ILE A 55 6.70 3.72 5.90
CA ILE A 55 7.02 3.56 4.48
C ILE A 55 8.54 3.42 4.30
N GLY A 56 8.94 2.32 3.66
CA GLY A 56 10.35 2.04 3.41
C GLY A 56 11.06 1.25 4.50
N GLU A 57 10.37 0.95 5.61
CA GLU A 57 10.96 0.19 6.72
C GLU A 57 10.53 -1.27 6.75
N GLY A 58 9.76 -1.70 5.77
CA GLY A 58 9.31 -3.09 5.66
C GLY A 58 9.75 -3.74 4.36
N ASP A 59 8.98 -4.72 3.92
CA ASP A 59 9.29 -5.57 2.78
C ASP A 59 8.71 -5.11 1.45
N VAL A 60 7.92 -4.04 1.43
CA VAL A 60 7.30 -3.56 0.19
C VAL A 60 8.35 -2.86 -0.69
N ASP A 61 8.39 -3.22 -1.96
CA ASP A 61 9.22 -2.54 -2.95
C ASP A 61 8.47 -1.30 -3.44
N TRP A 62 8.67 -0.17 -2.77
CA TRP A 62 7.91 1.05 -3.02
C TRP A 62 8.11 1.63 -4.41
N PRO A 63 9.32 1.71 -4.96
CA PRO A 63 9.48 2.21 -6.33
C PRO A 63 8.66 1.43 -7.35
N VAL A 64 8.65 0.09 -7.25
CA VAL A 64 7.89 -0.77 -8.15
C VAL A 64 6.40 -0.60 -7.92
N LEU A 65 5.97 -0.60 -6.66
CA LEU A 65 4.55 -0.42 -6.31
C LEU A 65 4.01 0.92 -6.81
N CYS A 66 4.74 2.00 -6.60
CA CYS A 66 4.28 3.32 -7.02
C CYS A 66 4.18 3.42 -8.55
N GLU A 67 5.10 2.79 -9.29
CA GLU A 67 4.99 2.71 -10.74
C GLU A 67 3.72 1.96 -11.16
N GLN A 68 3.44 0.83 -10.50
CA GLN A 68 2.24 0.05 -10.78
C GLN A 68 0.96 0.84 -10.49
N LEU A 69 0.92 1.54 -9.36
CA LEU A 69 -0.26 2.33 -8.98
C LEU A 69 -0.48 3.51 -9.93
N ASP A 70 0.59 4.16 -10.35
CA ASP A 70 0.49 5.26 -11.30
C ASP A 70 -0.08 4.79 -12.65
N ARG A 71 0.31 3.61 -13.09
CA ARG A 71 -0.12 3.03 -14.36
C ARG A 71 -1.54 2.42 -14.29
N LEU A 72 -1.86 1.73 -13.19
CA LEU A 72 -3.08 0.93 -13.08
C LEU A 72 -4.22 1.65 -12.35
N ALA A 73 -3.92 2.59 -11.47
CA ALA A 73 -4.89 3.30 -10.65
C ALA A 73 -4.55 4.80 -10.56
N PRO A 74 -4.41 5.50 -11.71
CA PRO A 74 -4.03 6.91 -11.70
C PRO A 74 -5.12 7.75 -11.05
N GLY A 75 -4.71 8.73 -10.23
CA GLY A 75 -5.65 9.65 -9.60
C GLY A 75 -6.45 9.08 -8.44
N VAL A 76 -6.16 7.86 -8.00
CA VAL A 76 -6.84 7.27 -6.85
C VAL A 76 -6.38 7.96 -5.57
N SER A 77 -7.34 8.25 -4.68
CA SER A 77 -7.03 8.85 -3.37
C SER A 77 -6.31 7.85 -2.47
N PHE A 78 -5.49 8.36 -1.55
CA PHE A 78 -4.80 7.51 -0.59
C PHE A 78 -4.67 8.18 0.77
N ILE A 79 -4.43 7.36 1.79
CA ILE A 79 -4.09 7.81 3.14
C ILE A 79 -2.95 6.94 3.66
N PRO A 80 -1.89 7.53 4.25
CA PRO A 80 -0.87 6.74 4.94
C PRO A 80 -1.44 6.29 6.29
N GLU A 81 -1.30 4.99 6.61
CA GLU A 81 -1.85 4.40 7.83
C GLU A 81 -0.77 3.85 8.75
N ILE A 82 0.26 4.63 9.01
CA ILE A 82 1.37 4.22 9.85
C ILE A 82 0.89 4.04 11.30
N TRP A 83 1.31 2.94 11.94
CA TRP A 83 0.99 2.70 13.34
C TRP A 83 1.49 3.87 14.19
N GLN A 84 0.62 4.43 15.02
CA GLN A 84 0.87 5.64 15.81
C GLN A 84 1.32 6.86 15.00
N GLY A 85 0.98 6.92 13.72
CA GLY A 85 1.35 8.04 12.87
C GLY A 85 0.77 9.38 13.30
N HIS A 86 -0.30 9.36 14.11
CA HIS A 86 -0.98 10.55 14.63
C HIS A 86 -0.24 11.24 15.78
N ILE A 87 0.68 10.55 16.48
CA ILE A 87 1.39 11.14 17.62
C ILE A 87 2.34 12.24 17.15
N ASN A 88 2.73 13.13 18.07
CA ASN A 88 3.62 14.26 17.77
C ASN A 88 3.11 15.10 16.58
N ASN A 89 1.82 15.44 16.59
CA ASN A 89 1.18 16.24 15.55
C ASN A 89 1.22 15.58 14.17
N GLY A 90 1.14 14.25 14.13
CA GLY A 90 1.11 13.51 12.88
C GLY A 90 2.47 13.26 12.26
N GLU A 91 3.53 13.26 13.06
CA GLU A 91 4.90 13.05 12.59
C GLU A 91 5.04 11.86 11.67
N GLY A 92 4.44 10.71 12.04
CA GLY A 92 4.51 9.50 11.23
C GLY A 92 3.85 9.66 9.86
N PHE A 93 2.71 10.35 9.80
CA PHE A 93 2.02 10.62 8.54
C PHE A 93 2.82 11.56 7.64
N TRP A 94 3.40 12.62 8.20
CA TRP A 94 4.21 13.55 7.44
C TRP A 94 5.48 12.88 6.88
N THR A 95 6.12 12.04 7.69
CA THR A 95 7.27 11.25 7.25
C THR A 95 6.89 10.33 6.10
N ALA A 96 5.73 9.67 6.19
CA ALA A 96 5.24 8.80 5.13
C ALA A 96 5.05 9.57 3.82
N LEU A 97 4.44 10.74 3.87
CA LEU A 97 4.22 11.58 2.70
C LEU A 97 5.55 12.02 2.07
N ASP A 98 6.52 12.42 2.89
CA ASP A 98 7.84 12.81 2.41
C ASP A 98 8.54 11.67 1.67
N ARG A 99 8.44 10.46 2.21
CA ARG A 99 9.04 9.28 1.58
C ARG A 99 8.36 8.90 0.28
N LEU A 100 7.03 8.96 0.25
CA LEU A 100 6.25 8.64 -0.94
C LEU A 100 6.48 9.62 -2.08
N GLU A 101 6.74 10.88 -1.77
CA GLU A 101 6.96 11.93 -2.75
C GLU A 101 8.08 11.59 -3.74
N GLN A 102 9.05 10.79 -3.34
CA GLN A 102 10.16 10.37 -4.21
C GLN A 102 9.68 9.53 -5.39
N TRP A 103 8.54 8.84 -5.24
CA TRP A 103 8.06 7.86 -6.23
C TRP A 103 6.71 8.21 -6.85
N LEU A 104 6.00 9.14 -6.25
CA LEU A 104 4.70 9.63 -6.76
C LEU A 104 4.79 11.05 -7.37
#